data_e4146d0641207ecc9ed93f2ae0441c60
#
_entry.id   e4146d0641207ecc9ed93f2ae0441c60
#
_cell.length_a   1.000
_cell.length_b   1.000
_cell.length_c   1.000
_cell.angle_alpha   90.00
_cell.angle_beta   90.00
_cell.angle_gamma   90.00
#
_symmetry.space_group_name_H-M   'P 1'
#
loop_
_entity.id
_entity.type
_entity.pdbx_description
1 polymer ?
#
loop_
_entity_poly.entity_id
_entity_poly.type
_entity_poly.pdbx_seq_one_letter_code
_entity_poly.pdbx_strand_id
1 'polypeptide(L)'
;MAMRNIPVDTSSLSFTVAGEPEPKIVDRATGEVKKDAEGRDLYTLPLLPMPNDDRRNPVITVTFPSAVFPQIPLGSKVRLTGLVCFFWQMNGRAGMGFRCEQVRPATEKAA
;
A
#
# COMPACT_ATOMS: atom_id res chain seq x y z
N MET A 1 -17.65 3.16 13.72
CA MET A 1 -17.07 3.04 12.38
C MET A 1 -17.01 1.57 11.97
N ALA A 2 -17.58 1.23 10.83
CA ALA A 2 -17.50 -0.11 10.29
C ALA A 2 -16.34 -0.21 9.32
N MET A 3 -15.51 -1.26 9.44
CA MET A 3 -14.39 -1.51 8.56
C MET A 3 -14.36 -2.98 8.20
N ARG A 4 -14.21 -3.27 6.92
CA ARG A 4 -14.07 -4.64 6.43
C ARG A 4 -12.79 -4.77 5.65
N ASN A 5 -12.08 -5.87 5.90
CA ASN A 5 -10.87 -6.22 5.18
C ASN A 5 -11.17 -7.37 4.23
N ILE A 6 -10.90 -7.16 2.96
CA ILE A 6 -11.15 -8.17 1.94
C ILE A 6 -9.81 -8.56 1.33
N PRO A 7 -9.37 -9.82 1.48
CA PRO A 7 -8.13 -10.26 0.86
C PRO A 7 -8.19 -10.15 -0.66
N VAL A 8 -7.08 -9.74 -1.25
CA VAL A 8 -6.95 -9.60 -2.70
C VAL A 8 -6.04 -10.69 -3.23
N ASP A 9 -6.52 -11.42 -4.23
CA ASP A 9 -5.69 -12.40 -4.94
C ASP A 9 -4.79 -11.68 -5.93
N THR A 10 -3.49 -11.72 -5.66
CA THR A 10 -2.49 -11.05 -6.49
C THR A 10 -1.79 -11.98 -7.46
N SER A 11 -2.23 -13.23 -7.59
CA SER A 11 -1.52 -14.24 -8.39
C SER A 11 -1.42 -13.89 -9.87
N SER A 12 -2.39 -13.15 -10.40
CA SER A 12 -2.41 -12.72 -11.80
C SER A 12 -1.99 -11.27 -11.99
N LEU A 13 -1.53 -10.60 -10.93
CA LEU A 13 -1.19 -9.19 -10.96
C LEU A 13 0.30 -8.98 -10.75
N SER A 14 0.83 -7.94 -11.39
CA SER A 14 2.12 -7.36 -11.03
C SER A 14 1.90 -5.89 -10.69
N PHE A 15 2.84 -5.32 -9.93
CA PHE A 15 2.72 -3.94 -9.49
C PHE A 15 3.98 -3.18 -9.85
N THR A 16 3.80 -2.01 -10.47
CA THR A 16 4.91 -1.11 -10.82
C THR A 16 4.86 0.11 -9.91
N VAL A 17 6.00 0.48 -9.36
CA VAL A 17 6.11 1.61 -8.45
C VAL A 17 5.90 2.90 -9.23
N ALA A 18 4.87 3.68 -8.85
CA ALA A 18 4.47 4.89 -9.56
C ALA A 18 4.84 6.17 -8.81
N GLY A 19 5.50 6.06 -7.66
CA GLY A 19 5.92 7.21 -6.87
C GLY A 19 6.83 6.77 -5.74
N GLU A 20 7.33 7.72 -4.96
CA GLU A 20 8.21 7.42 -3.84
C GLU A 20 7.41 7.02 -2.60
N PRO A 21 7.98 6.13 -1.74
CA PRO A 21 7.35 5.84 -0.46
C PRO A 21 7.32 7.10 0.41
N GLU A 22 6.23 7.29 1.13
CA GLU A 22 6.08 8.43 2.03
C GLU A 22 5.57 7.94 3.38
N PRO A 23 6.02 8.53 4.49
CA PRO A 23 5.45 8.24 5.80
C PRO A 23 3.97 8.62 5.83
N LYS A 24 3.16 7.76 6.46
CA LYS A 24 1.75 8.07 6.66
C LYS A 24 1.60 8.99 7.87
N ILE A 25 1.26 10.25 7.64
CA ILE A 25 1.21 11.26 8.67
C ILE A 25 -0.15 11.21 9.38
N VAL A 26 -0.13 11.14 10.71
CA VAL A 26 -1.34 11.20 11.55
C VAL A 26 -1.71 12.64 11.83
N ASP A 27 -0.71 13.47 12.16
CA ASP A 27 -0.90 14.86 12.54
C ASP A 27 0.08 15.73 11.75
N ARG A 28 -0.46 16.54 10.85
CA ARG A 28 0.36 17.41 10.00
C ARG A 28 1.05 18.51 10.79
N ALA A 29 0.47 18.92 11.91
CA ALA A 29 1.05 19.98 12.73
C ALA A 29 2.31 19.53 13.44
N THR A 30 2.37 18.27 13.88
CA THR A 30 3.52 17.71 14.60
C THR A 30 4.41 16.85 13.73
N GLY A 31 3.93 16.46 12.54
CA GLY A 31 4.64 15.51 11.67
C GLY A 31 4.66 14.08 12.19
N GLU A 32 3.78 13.77 13.14
CA GLU A 32 3.74 12.44 13.73
C GLU A 32 3.34 11.39 12.71
N VAL A 33 4.13 10.31 12.61
CA VAL A 33 3.90 9.21 11.68
C VAL A 33 3.02 8.16 12.33
N LYS A 34 2.05 7.67 11.58
CA LYS A 34 1.19 6.58 12.05
C LYS A 34 1.98 5.28 12.18
N LYS A 35 1.74 4.54 13.25
CA LYS A 35 2.42 3.28 13.54
C LYS A 35 1.44 2.13 13.56
N ASP A 36 1.96 0.92 13.29
CA ASP A 36 1.17 -0.30 13.43
C ASP A 36 1.15 -0.76 14.90
N ALA A 37 0.50 -1.90 15.17
CA ALA A 37 0.39 -2.44 16.52
C ALA A 37 1.74 -2.82 17.14
N GLU A 38 2.77 -3.06 16.31
CA GLU A 38 4.11 -3.41 16.76
C GLU A 38 5.05 -2.20 16.86
N GLY A 39 4.53 -0.99 16.65
CA GLY A 39 5.30 0.23 16.74
C GLY A 39 6.12 0.57 15.50
N ARG A 40 5.92 -0.14 14.40
CA ARG A 40 6.60 0.17 13.14
C ARG A 40 5.89 1.32 12.44
N ASP A 41 6.68 2.19 11.81
CA ASP A 41 6.13 3.30 11.02
C ASP A 41 5.38 2.76 9.81
N LEU A 42 4.24 3.36 9.50
CA LEU A 42 3.48 3.05 8.30
C LEU A 42 3.88 3.99 7.17
N TYR A 43 4.02 3.41 5.99
CA TYR A 43 4.34 4.15 4.76
C TYR A 43 3.28 3.92 3.72
N THR A 44 3.15 4.87 2.81
CA THR A 44 2.27 4.74 1.64
C THR A 44 3.12 4.68 0.39
N LEU A 45 2.70 3.89 -0.58
CA LEU A 45 3.40 3.71 -1.84
C LEU A 45 2.40 3.68 -2.99
N PRO A 46 2.52 4.59 -3.96
CA PRO A 46 1.66 4.52 -5.15
C PRO A 46 2.14 3.43 -6.09
N LEU A 47 1.21 2.60 -6.53
CA LEU A 47 1.49 1.44 -7.39
C LEU A 47 0.52 1.40 -8.55
N LEU A 48 1.02 0.97 -9.71
CA LEU A 48 0.21 0.70 -10.88
C LEU A 48 0.04 -0.82 -11.03
N PRO A 49 -1.17 -1.34 -10.79
CA PRO A 49 -1.43 -2.78 -11.01
C PRO A 49 -1.41 -3.12 -12.51
N MET A 50 -0.85 -4.29 -12.83
CA MET A 50 -0.80 -4.80 -14.19
C MET A 50 -1.31 -6.25 -14.23
N PRO A 51 -2.02 -6.69 -15.26
CA PRO A 51 -2.38 -5.95 -16.47
C PRO A 51 -3.40 -4.85 -16.18
N ASN A 52 -3.32 -3.79 -16.96
CA ASN A 52 -4.22 -2.67 -16.84
C ASN A 52 -4.93 -2.47 -18.17
N ASP A 53 -6.17 -2.92 -18.25
CA ASP A 53 -7.00 -2.79 -19.45
C ASP A 53 -7.69 -1.44 -19.54
N ASP A 54 -7.61 -0.66 -18.47
CA ASP A 54 -8.24 0.65 -18.41
C ASP A 54 -7.18 1.74 -18.65
N ARG A 55 -7.40 2.52 -19.70
CA ARG A 55 -6.51 3.62 -20.06
C ARG A 55 -6.51 4.77 -19.04
N ARG A 56 -7.34 4.68 -18.02
CA ARG A 56 -7.46 5.73 -17.00
C ARG A 56 -6.38 5.65 -15.93
N ASN A 57 -5.45 4.71 -16.02
CA ASN A 57 -4.33 4.56 -15.09
C ASN A 57 -4.76 4.48 -13.62
N PRO A 58 -5.31 3.35 -13.19
CA PRO A 58 -5.76 3.24 -11.80
C PRO A 58 -4.58 3.02 -10.86
N VAL A 59 -3.86 4.08 -10.56
CA VAL A 59 -2.84 4.04 -9.52
C VAL A 59 -3.53 3.85 -8.18
N ILE A 60 -3.10 2.84 -7.43
CA ILE A 60 -3.56 2.62 -6.07
C ILE A 60 -2.47 3.04 -5.09
N THR A 61 -2.88 3.46 -3.91
CA THR A 61 -1.95 3.76 -2.83
C THR A 61 -2.06 2.66 -1.78
N VAL A 62 -0.95 1.99 -1.50
CA VAL A 62 -0.90 0.88 -0.56
C VAL A 62 -0.19 1.33 0.70
N THR A 63 -0.76 1.01 1.86
CA THR A 63 -0.16 1.27 3.17
C THR A 63 0.53 0.01 3.66
N PHE A 64 1.76 0.13 4.14
CA PHE A 64 2.51 -1.00 4.68
C PHE A 64 3.44 -0.57 5.81
N PRO A 65 3.72 -1.46 6.78
CA PRO A 65 4.65 -1.13 7.85
C PRO A 65 6.11 -1.42 7.45
N SER A 66 7.03 -0.63 7.97
CA SER A 66 8.45 -0.89 7.78
C SER A 66 9.23 -0.36 8.99
N ALA A 67 10.19 -1.15 9.46
CA ALA A 67 11.06 -0.75 10.57
C ALA A 67 12.08 0.31 10.14
N VAL A 68 12.36 0.40 8.84
CA VAL A 68 13.30 1.36 8.26
C VAL A 68 12.63 2.07 7.09
N PHE A 69 13.20 3.20 6.68
CA PHE A 69 12.69 3.90 5.50
C PHE A 69 12.84 3.00 4.26
N PRO A 70 11.75 2.73 3.53
CA PRO A 70 11.83 1.82 2.39
C PRO A 70 12.69 2.36 1.26
N GLN A 71 13.53 1.50 0.68
CA GLN A 71 14.35 1.82 -0.49
C GLN A 71 13.74 1.14 -1.70
N ILE A 72 12.75 1.80 -2.32
CA ILE A 72 11.99 1.24 -3.43
C ILE A 72 12.10 2.19 -4.61
N PRO A 73 12.87 1.80 -5.67
CA PRO A 73 13.06 2.70 -6.81
C PRO A 73 11.81 2.91 -7.62
N LEU A 74 11.63 4.13 -8.10
CA LEU A 74 10.55 4.48 -9.02
C LEU A 74 10.65 3.63 -10.28
N GLY A 75 9.52 3.12 -10.75
CA GLY A 75 9.46 2.31 -11.97
C GLY A 75 9.81 0.85 -11.77
N SER A 76 10.27 0.45 -10.57
CA SER A 76 10.57 -0.95 -10.31
C SER A 76 9.28 -1.76 -10.11
N LYS A 77 9.39 -3.08 -10.29
CA LYS A 77 8.28 -3.98 -10.02
C LYS A 77 8.42 -4.58 -8.63
N VAL A 78 7.30 -4.70 -7.94
CA VAL A 78 7.27 -5.22 -6.58
C VAL A 78 6.20 -6.29 -6.43
N ARG A 79 6.36 -7.11 -5.39
CA ARG A 79 5.36 -8.07 -4.95
C ARG A 79 4.84 -7.66 -3.58
N LEU A 80 3.55 -7.85 -3.38
CA LEU A 80 2.88 -7.51 -2.13
C LEU A 80 2.51 -8.79 -1.40
N THR A 81 2.80 -8.83 -0.10
CA THR A 81 2.41 -9.94 0.76
C THR A 81 1.22 -9.50 1.60
N GLY A 82 0.16 -10.31 1.57
CA GLY A 82 -1.02 -10.05 2.40
C GLY A 82 -1.78 -8.80 2.00
N LEU A 83 -1.93 -8.56 0.69
CA LEU A 83 -2.69 -7.40 0.22
C LEU A 83 -4.17 -7.56 0.57
N VAL A 84 -4.71 -6.54 1.21
CA VAL A 84 -6.14 -6.46 1.49
C VAL A 84 -6.69 -5.12 1.03
N CYS A 85 -7.93 -5.17 0.59
CA CYS A 85 -8.73 -3.98 0.34
C CYS A 85 -9.59 -3.76 1.56
N PHE A 86 -9.61 -2.56 2.12
CA PHE A 86 -10.45 -2.25 3.25
C PHE A 86 -11.45 -1.15 2.90
N PHE A 87 -12.67 -1.33 3.40
CA PHE A 87 -13.74 -0.34 3.28
C PHE A 87 -13.98 0.27 4.64
N TRP A 88 -14.24 1.56 4.65
CA TRP A 88 -14.60 2.26 5.89
C TRP A 88 -15.81 3.16 5.63
N GLN A 89 -16.55 3.40 6.71
CA GLN A 89 -17.70 4.31 6.69
C GLN A 89 -17.73 5.07 7.99
N MET A 90 -17.83 6.39 7.91
CA MET A 90 -17.84 7.26 9.07
C MET A 90 -18.57 8.55 8.72
N ASN A 91 -19.53 8.95 9.59
CA ASN A 91 -20.23 10.23 9.46
C ASN A 91 -20.82 10.48 8.08
N GLY A 92 -21.45 9.45 7.49
CA GLY A 92 -22.05 9.54 6.16
C GLY A 92 -21.07 9.50 5.02
N ARG A 93 -19.77 9.35 5.29
CA ARG A 93 -18.73 9.20 4.28
C ARG A 93 -18.28 7.76 4.20
N ALA A 94 -17.94 7.33 3.01
CA ALA A 94 -17.39 6.00 2.80
C ALA A 94 -16.14 6.10 1.94
N GLY A 95 -15.21 5.19 2.16
CA GLY A 95 -13.98 5.14 1.40
C GLY A 95 -13.43 3.74 1.30
N MET A 96 -12.41 3.61 0.45
CA MET A 96 -11.73 2.35 0.21
C MET A 96 -10.24 2.59 0.16
N GLY A 97 -9.48 1.67 0.72
CA GLY A 97 -8.03 1.74 0.68
C GLY A 97 -7.41 0.36 0.54
N PHE A 98 -6.10 0.34 0.40
CA PHE A 98 -5.33 -0.90 0.29
C PHE A 98 -4.21 -0.88 1.32
N ARG A 99 -3.93 -2.07 1.88
CA ARG A 99 -2.77 -2.25 2.74
C ARG A 99 -2.21 -3.64 2.54
N CYS A 100 -0.94 -3.80 2.86
CA CYS A 100 -0.29 -5.10 2.82
C CYS A 100 0.68 -5.23 3.98
N GLU A 101 1.17 -6.45 4.20
CA GLU A 101 2.11 -6.72 5.27
C GLU A 101 3.55 -6.39 4.88
N GLN A 102 3.87 -6.56 3.59
CA GLN A 102 5.23 -6.39 3.10
C GLN A 102 5.25 -6.06 1.62
N VAL A 103 6.17 -5.21 1.22
CA VAL A 103 6.47 -4.91 -0.19
C VAL A 103 7.89 -5.42 -0.46
N ARG A 104 8.03 -6.27 -1.47
CA ARG A 104 9.32 -6.87 -1.85
C ARG A 104 9.60 -6.65 -3.33
N PRO A 105 10.89 -6.55 -3.74
CA PRO A 105 11.22 -6.50 -5.16
C PRO A 105 10.72 -7.74 -5.89
N ALA A 106 10.13 -7.56 -7.07
CA ALA A 106 9.62 -8.68 -7.85
C ALA A 106 10.73 -9.55 -8.43
N THR A 107 11.94 -9.01 -8.51
CA THR A 107 13.12 -9.74 -8.96
C THR A 107 13.70 -10.64 -7.90
N GLU A 108 13.25 -10.49 -6.64
CA GLU A 108 13.67 -11.36 -5.56
C GLU A 108 13.08 -12.75 -5.79
N LYS A 109 13.97 -13.73 -5.91
CA LYS A 109 13.49 -15.09 -6.10
C LYS A 109 12.77 -15.58 -4.87
N ALA A 110 11.56 -16.09 -5.06
CA ALA A 110 10.90 -16.84 -4.01
C ALA A 110 11.75 -18.10 -3.76
N ALA A 111 12.32 -18.15 -2.61
CA ALA A 111 13.12 -19.30 -2.25
C ALA A 111 12.20 -20.50 -2.04
#